data_f0e2a8f73d1c1060016368a396b75218
#
_entry.id   f0e2a8f73d1c1060016368a396b75218
#
_cell.length_a   1.000
_cell.length_b   1.000
_cell.length_c   1.000
_cell.angle_alpha   90.00
_cell.angle_beta   90.00
_cell.angle_gamma   90.00
#
_symmetry.space_group_name_H-M   'P 1'
#
loop_
_entity.id
_entity.type
_entity.pdbx_description
1 polymer ?
#
loop_
_entity_poly.entity_id
_entity_poly.type
_entity_poly.pdbx_seq_one_letter_code
_entity_poly.pdbx_strand_id
1 'polypeptide(L)'
;CIMERENNPKMIGSYVNLKTRMSAGDAHYAGELVEGAHIVTAWGDVGTELAIRLFGDESLFVGYSEVRYTAPVFAGDWMEYGGYIEKVGNTSFTCKFFAYKWMKDSKDENGNVINGSGAEMINPPELCAYGTGTLMVAKNLQRPEFGDPKFAADAKAAGAKAFA
;
A
#
# COMPACT_ATOMS: atom_id res chain seq x y z
N CYS A 1 -2.25 13.56 3.81
CA CYS A 1 -1.55 12.43 4.38
C CYS A 1 -2.41 11.60 5.32
N ILE A 2 -2.21 11.64 6.66
CA ILE A 2 -3.14 10.98 7.61
C ILE A 2 -4.57 11.47 7.43
N MET A 3 -4.75 12.77 7.23
CA MET A 3 -6.07 13.36 6.98
C MET A 3 -6.74 12.80 5.71
N GLU A 4 -5.97 12.45 4.68
CA GLU A 4 -6.52 11.77 3.51
C GLU A 4 -7.04 10.37 3.83
N ARG A 5 -6.30 9.62 4.65
CA ARG A 5 -6.68 8.28 5.08
C ARG A 5 -7.93 8.28 5.96
N GLU A 6 -7.98 9.18 6.95
CA GLU A 6 -9.06 9.21 7.94
C GLU A 6 -10.37 9.80 7.39
N ASN A 7 -10.26 10.71 6.44
CA ASN A 7 -11.40 11.47 5.93
C ASN A 7 -11.78 11.15 4.48
N ASN A 8 -11.06 10.25 3.80
CA ASN A 8 -11.41 9.86 2.44
C ASN A 8 -12.41 8.71 2.46
N PRO A 9 -13.69 8.93 2.12
CA PRO A 9 -14.72 7.90 2.17
C PRO A 9 -14.45 6.73 1.22
N LYS A 10 -13.61 6.91 0.19
CA LYS A 10 -13.19 5.83 -0.69
C LYS A 10 -12.19 4.88 -0.04
N MET A 11 -11.41 5.36 0.91
CA MET A 11 -10.46 4.53 1.66
C MET A 11 -11.16 3.71 2.75
N ILE A 12 -12.21 4.27 3.34
CA ILE A 12 -13.01 3.58 4.36
C ILE A 12 -13.73 2.41 3.68
N GLY A 13 -13.57 1.22 4.19
CA GLY A 13 -14.24 0.02 3.67
C GLY A 13 -13.51 -0.72 2.55
N SER A 14 -12.63 -0.06 1.77
CA SER A 14 -11.82 -0.75 0.75
C SER A 14 -10.31 -0.68 1.00
N TYR A 15 -9.89 -0.07 2.10
CA TYR A 15 -8.48 0.07 2.44
C TYR A 15 -7.92 -1.20 3.05
N VAL A 16 -6.81 -1.69 2.48
CA VAL A 16 -6.01 -2.78 3.03
C VAL A 16 -4.56 -2.33 3.17
N ASN A 17 -3.82 -2.96 4.08
CA ASN A 17 -2.45 -2.57 4.33
C ASN A 17 -1.60 -3.73 4.82
N LEU A 18 -0.30 -3.59 4.59
CA LEU A 18 0.76 -4.40 5.18
C LEU A 18 1.63 -3.50 6.04
N LYS A 19 1.91 -3.91 7.27
CA LYS A 19 2.89 -3.23 8.13
C LYS A 19 4.10 -4.13 8.31
N THR A 20 5.28 -3.60 8.02
CA THR A 20 6.52 -4.36 8.12
C THR A 20 7.70 -3.45 8.43
N ARG A 21 8.73 -4.01 9.05
CA ARG A 21 10.00 -3.34 9.27
C ARG A 21 10.95 -3.65 8.13
N MET A 22 11.65 -2.64 7.64
CA MET A 22 12.71 -2.84 6.65
C MET A 22 13.92 -3.48 7.31
N SER A 23 14.35 -4.61 6.76
CA SER A 23 15.55 -5.31 7.21
C SER A 23 16.81 -4.74 6.53
N ALA A 24 17.98 -5.12 7.05
CA ALA A 24 19.24 -4.83 6.37
C ALA A 24 19.31 -5.47 4.97
N GLY A 25 18.65 -6.63 4.78
CA GLY A 25 18.55 -7.31 3.49
C GLY A 25 17.67 -6.58 2.46
N ASP A 26 16.76 -5.71 2.90
CA ASP A 26 15.93 -4.89 2.01
C ASP A 26 16.70 -3.66 1.49
N ALA A 27 17.77 -3.26 2.14
CA ALA A 27 18.61 -2.16 1.71
C ALA A 27 19.49 -2.59 0.53
N HIS A 28 19.19 -2.04 -0.64
CA HIS A 28 19.89 -2.37 -1.90
C HIS A 28 21.03 -1.42 -2.21
N TYR A 29 20.87 -0.15 -1.84
CA TYR A 29 21.85 0.90 -2.14
C TYR A 29 22.75 1.24 -0.95
N ALA A 30 23.84 1.94 -1.23
CA ALA A 30 24.71 2.48 -0.20
C ALA A 30 23.94 3.36 0.81
N GLY A 31 24.43 3.43 2.05
CA GLY A 31 23.76 4.19 3.11
C GLY A 31 22.50 3.54 3.66
N GLU A 32 22.36 2.22 3.49
CA GLU A 32 21.20 1.45 3.95
C GLU A 32 19.87 1.86 3.30
N LEU A 33 19.93 2.46 2.12
CA LEU A 33 18.75 2.90 1.38
C LEU A 33 18.03 1.73 0.74
N VAL A 34 16.73 1.64 1.01
CA VAL A 34 15.81 0.68 0.38
C VAL A 34 15.43 1.20 -1.01
N GLU A 35 15.51 0.34 -2.03
CA GLU A 35 15.15 0.72 -3.38
C GLU A 35 13.64 0.97 -3.55
N GLY A 36 13.29 1.86 -4.46
CA GLY A 36 11.89 2.17 -4.76
C GLY A 36 11.09 0.98 -5.28
N ALA A 37 11.74 0.05 -5.97
CA ALA A 37 11.12 -1.17 -6.46
C ALA A 37 10.55 -2.04 -5.32
N HIS A 38 11.13 -2.01 -4.13
CA HIS A 38 10.64 -2.72 -2.95
C HIS A 38 9.23 -2.24 -2.56
N ILE A 39 8.98 -0.94 -2.63
CA ILE A 39 7.65 -0.35 -2.39
C ILE A 39 6.64 -0.88 -3.40
N VAL A 40 7.00 -0.91 -4.67
CA VAL A 40 6.12 -1.42 -5.74
C VAL A 40 5.85 -2.91 -5.60
N THR A 41 6.82 -3.69 -5.13
CA THR A 41 6.62 -5.10 -4.80
C THR A 41 5.56 -5.27 -3.69
N ALA A 42 5.65 -4.49 -2.63
CA ALA A 42 4.65 -4.52 -1.55
C ALA A 42 3.25 -4.09 -2.03
N TRP A 43 3.17 -3.11 -2.92
CA TRP A 43 1.90 -2.71 -3.53
C TRP A 43 1.29 -3.82 -4.40
N GLY A 44 2.12 -4.68 -4.98
CA GLY A 44 1.64 -5.89 -5.66
C GLY A 44 0.81 -6.77 -4.73
N ASP A 45 1.30 -7.03 -3.53
CA ASP A 45 0.58 -7.82 -2.52
C ASP A 45 -0.69 -7.10 -2.04
N VAL A 46 -0.63 -5.79 -1.84
CA VAL A 46 -1.80 -4.98 -1.48
C VAL A 46 -2.89 -5.07 -2.56
N GLY A 47 -2.51 -4.91 -3.83
CA GLY A 47 -3.43 -5.04 -4.96
C GLY A 47 -4.01 -6.44 -5.10
N THR A 48 -3.22 -7.46 -4.84
CA THR A 48 -3.66 -8.86 -4.83
C THR A 48 -4.69 -9.11 -3.72
N GLU A 49 -4.47 -8.60 -2.51
CA GLU A 49 -5.47 -8.72 -1.44
C GLU A 49 -6.78 -8.03 -1.81
N LEU A 50 -6.73 -6.84 -2.39
CA LEU A 50 -7.91 -6.13 -2.88
C LEU A 50 -8.67 -6.95 -3.92
N ALA A 51 -7.95 -7.59 -4.85
CA ALA A 51 -8.54 -8.44 -5.88
C ALA A 51 -9.21 -9.70 -5.29
N ILE A 52 -8.54 -10.38 -4.37
CA ILE A 52 -9.08 -11.57 -3.71
C ILE A 52 -10.36 -11.23 -2.93
N ARG A 53 -10.34 -10.13 -2.19
CA ARG A 53 -11.52 -9.70 -1.43
C ARG A 53 -12.70 -9.35 -2.33
N LEU A 54 -12.42 -8.78 -3.51
CA LEU A 54 -13.46 -8.35 -4.44
C LEU A 54 -13.97 -9.50 -5.33
N PHE A 55 -13.09 -10.38 -5.78
CA PHE A 55 -13.40 -11.37 -6.83
C PHE A 55 -12.99 -12.80 -6.55
N GLY A 56 -12.40 -13.09 -5.40
CA GLY A 56 -11.89 -14.45 -5.14
C GLY A 56 -10.82 -14.90 -6.15
N ASP A 57 -10.03 -13.97 -6.65
CA ASP A 57 -8.99 -14.19 -7.65
C ASP A 57 -7.82 -13.25 -7.42
N GLU A 58 -6.58 -13.71 -7.61
CA GLU A 58 -5.37 -12.91 -7.40
C GLU A 58 -5.21 -11.78 -8.41
N SER A 59 -5.87 -11.86 -9.54
CA SER A 59 -5.78 -10.91 -10.65
C SER A 59 -4.46 -10.94 -11.43
N LEU A 60 -4.42 -10.13 -12.47
CA LEU A 60 -3.20 -9.77 -13.17
C LEU A 60 -2.96 -8.27 -13.01
N PHE A 61 -1.78 -7.90 -12.57
CA PHE A 61 -1.40 -6.50 -12.48
C PHE A 61 -1.07 -5.99 -13.89
N VAL A 62 -1.87 -5.05 -14.39
CA VAL A 62 -1.73 -4.53 -15.77
C VAL A 62 -0.62 -3.49 -15.85
N GLY A 63 -0.57 -2.59 -14.87
CA GLY A 63 0.45 -1.55 -14.85
C GLY A 63 0.11 -0.42 -13.89
N TYR A 64 1.09 0.47 -13.73
CA TYR A 64 0.94 1.71 -12.98
C TYR A 64 0.85 2.88 -13.95
N SER A 65 -0.12 3.76 -13.75
CA SER A 65 -0.19 5.03 -14.47
C SER A 65 0.64 6.12 -13.78
N GLU A 66 0.93 5.95 -12.49
CA GLU A 66 1.74 6.86 -11.71
C GLU A 66 2.42 6.12 -10.57
N VAL A 67 3.70 6.42 -10.38
CA VAL A 67 4.48 6.08 -9.17
C VAL A 67 5.32 7.29 -8.83
N ARG A 68 5.19 7.78 -7.61
CA ARG A 68 5.98 8.92 -7.10
C ARG A 68 6.63 8.55 -5.77
N TYR A 69 7.90 8.83 -5.67
CA TYR A 69 8.69 8.70 -4.44
C TYR A 69 8.88 10.08 -3.84
N THR A 70 8.50 10.25 -2.58
CA THR A 70 8.47 11.55 -1.91
C THR A 70 9.44 11.66 -0.75
N ALA A 71 9.90 10.52 -0.22
CA ALA A 71 10.88 10.48 0.85
C ALA A 71 11.64 9.14 0.82
N PRO A 72 12.92 9.13 1.24
CA PRO A 72 13.72 7.90 1.26
C PRO A 72 13.27 6.95 2.37
N VAL A 73 13.46 5.64 2.12
CA VAL A 73 13.23 4.56 3.07
C VAL A 73 14.55 3.88 3.36
N PHE A 74 14.84 3.62 4.63
CA PHE A 74 16.08 3.00 5.08
C PHE A 74 15.83 1.70 5.82
N ALA A 75 16.87 0.86 5.91
CA ALA A 75 16.85 -0.28 6.81
C ALA A 75 16.51 0.18 8.24
N GLY A 76 15.68 -0.59 8.93
CA GLY A 76 15.18 -0.24 10.25
C GLY A 76 13.87 0.55 10.27
N ASP A 77 13.50 1.19 9.17
CA ASP A 77 12.24 1.94 9.08
C ASP A 77 11.02 1.02 9.16
N TRP A 78 10.00 1.46 9.89
CA TRP A 78 8.71 0.77 9.95
C TRP A 78 7.74 1.38 8.94
N MET A 79 7.36 0.56 7.97
CA MET A 79 6.55 0.98 6.83
C MET A 79 5.15 0.40 6.89
N GLU A 80 4.20 1.19 6.42
CA GLU A 80 2.86 0.74 6.04
C GLU A 80 2.69 0.91 4.54
N TYR A 81 2.46 -0.19 3.84
CA TYR A 81 2.08 -0.20 2.44
C TYR A 81 0.59 -0.43 2.35
N GLY A 82 -0.13 0.53 1.83
CA GLY A 82 -1.59 0.46 1.80
C GLY A 82 -2.17 0.83 0.45
N GLY A 83 -3.42 0.48 0.25
CA GLY A 83 -4.15 0.84 -0.93
C GLY A 83 -5.66 0.67 -0.77
N TYR A 84 -6.37 1.31 -1.67
CA TYR A 84 -7.82 1.21 -1.76
C TYR A 84 -8.29 1.19 -3.20
N ILE A 85 -9.49 0.66 -3.42
CA ILE A 85 -10.12 0.64 -4.74
C ILE A 85 -10.73 2.01 -5.02
N GLU A 86 -10.25 2.66 -6.07
CA GLU A 86 -10.77 3.94 -6.52
C GLU A 86 -11.93 3.76 -7.50
N LYS A 87 -11.81 2.79 -8.40
CA LYS A 87 -12.78 2.56 -9.48
C LYS A 87 -12.82 1.09 -9.84
N VAL A 88 -14.01 0.58 -10.07
CA VAL A 88 -14.23 -0.79 -10.53
C VAL A 88 -14.92 -0.74 -11.89
N GLY A 89 -14.31 -1.38 -12.88
CA GLY A 89 -14.87 -1.56 -14.22
C GLY A 89 -15.45 -2.97 -14.42
N ASN A 90 -15.61 -3.38 -15.66
CA ASN A 90 -16.18 -4.69 -15.98
C ASN A 90 -15.21 -5.86 -15.75
N THR A 91 -13.94 -5.69 -16.12
CA THR A 91 -12.88 -6.69 -15.96
C THR A 91 -11.65 -6.12 -15.24
N SER A 92 -11.60 -4.83 -14.99
CA SER A 92 -10.48 -4.17 -14.36
C SER A 92 -10.92 -3.29 -13.20
N PHE A 93 -10.02 -3.03 -12.29
CA PHE A 93 -10.21 -2.05 -11.22
C PHE A 93 -8.93 -1.25 -11.01
N THR A 94 -9.11 -0.02 -10.59
CA THR A 94 -8.01 0.92 -10.34
C THR A 94 -7.86 1.11 -8.86
N CYS A 95 -6.61 1.02 -8.40
CA CYS A 95 -6.24 1.21 -7.00
C CYS A 95 -5.37 2.44 -6.83
N LYS A 96 -5.54 3.11 -5.71
CA LYS A 96 -4.58 4.07 -5.17
C LYS A 96 -3.72 3.38 -4.11
N PHE A 97 -2.41 3.60 -4.18
CA PHE A 97 -1.43 3.01 -3.28
C PHE A 97 -0.66 4.08 -2.54
N PHE A 98 -0.26 3.74 -1.30
CA PHE A 98 0.53 4.61 -0.43
C PHE A 98 1.60 3.81 0.30
N ALA A 99 2.70 4.50 0.63
CA ALA A 99 3.72 3.99 1.54
C ALA A 99 4.00 5.05 2.60
N TYR A 100 3.72 4.73 3.86
CA TYR A 100 3.95 5.60 5.01
C TYR A 100 5.03 5.04 5.92
N LYS A 101 5.90 5.91 6.41
CA LYS A 101 6.84 5.59 7.48
C LYS A 101 6.26 6.03 8.82
N TRP A 102 6.11 5.08 9.74
CA TRP A 102 5.49 5.29 11.05
C TRP A 102 6.47 5.43 12.18
N MET A 103 7.57 4.71 12.11
CA MET A 103 8.62 4.66 13.12
C MET A 103 9.98 4.55 12.45
N LYS A 104 11.01 5.03 13.11
CA LYS A 104 12.40 4.95 12.66
C LYS A 104 13.34 4.84 13.84
N ASP A 105 14.59 4.47 13.57
CA ASP A 105 15.65 4.57 14.57
C ASP A 105 15.94 6.03 14.90
N SER A 106 16.15 6.33 16.19
CA SER A 106 16.62 7.64 16.63
C SER A 106 18.14 7.68 16.54
N LYS A 107 18.66 8.61 15.76
CA LYS A 107 20.10 8.76 15.53
C LYS A 107 20.62 10.06 16.12
N ASP A 108 21.86 10.03 16.59
CA ASP A 108 22.61 11.20 17.04
C ASP A 108 23.17 11.98 15.83
N GLU A 109 23.86 13.07 16.12
CA GLU A 109 24.51 13.92 15.10
C GLU A 109 25.56 13.22 14.23
N ASN A 110 26.12 12.10 14.75
CA ASN A 110 27.09 11.26 14.06
C ASN A 110 26.46 10.11 13.27
N GLY A 111 25.12 10.00 13.30
CA GLY A 111 24.39 8.94 12.61
C GLY A 111 24.33 7.62 13.37
N ASN A 112 24.74 7.57 14.64
CA ASN A 112 24.66 6.38 15.46
C ASN A 112 23.31 6.30 16.17
N VAL A 113 22.76 5.08 16.27
CA VAL A 113 21.52 4.86 17.02
C VAL A 113 21.74 5.16 18.50
N ILE A 114 20.91 6.04 19.05
CA ILE A 114 20.97 6.47 20.45
C ILE A 114 20.83 5.26 21.36
N ASN A 115 21.77 5.08 22.30
CA ASN A 115 21.79 3.96 23.25
C ASN A 115 21.79 2.57 22.57
N GLY A 116 22.12 2.48 21.28
CA GLY A 116 22.09 1.23 20.51
C GLY A 116 20.69 0.71 20.14
N SER A 117 19.64 1.29 20.70
CA SER A 117 18.26 0.81 20.49
C SER A 117 17.20 1.92 20.46
N GLY A 118 17.64 3.18 20.44
CA GLY A 118 16.73 4.32 20.40
C GLY A 118 15.87 4.31 19.14
N ALA A 119 14.57 4.51 19.31
CA ALA A 119 13.61 4.57 18.21
C ALA A 119 12.52 5.60 18.52
N GLU A 120 11.90 6.11 17.50
CA GLU A 120 10.90 7.16 17.66
C GLU A 120 9.70 6.98 16.72
N MET A 121 8.54 7.44 17.19
CA MET A 121 7.35 7.57 16.35
C MET A 121 7.52 8.78 15.43
N ILE A 122 7.01 8.65 14.22
CA ILE A 122 6.87 9.76 13.27
C ILE A 122 5.40 10.16 13.27
N ASN A 123 5.10 11.33 13.79
CA ASN A 123 3.72 11.79 13.93
C ASN A 123 3.57 13.22 13.38
N PRO A 124 2.81 13.40 12.29
CA PRO A 124 2.11 12.37 11.48
C PRO A 124 3.08 11.46 10.71
N PRO A 125 2.65 10.24 10.32
CA PRO A 125 3.48 9.37 9.49
C PRO A 125 3.93 10.06 8.20
N GLU A 126 5.16 9.78 7.79
CA GLU A 126 5.75 10.37 6.59
C GLU A 126 5.31 9.63 5.34
N LEU A 127 4.76 10.34 4.38
CA LEU A 127 4.47 9.78 3.06
C LEU A 127 5.77 9.61 2.27
N CYS A 128 6.14 8.36 1.99
CA CYS A 128 7.36 8.03 1.25
C CYS A 128 7.09 7.76 -0.23
N ALA A 129 5.90 7.29 -0.58
CA ALA A 129 5.50 7.09 -1.97
C ALA A 129 3.97 7.02 -2.11
N TYR A 130 3.50 7.31 -3.31
CA TYR A 130 2.12 7.08 -3.71
C TYR A 130 2.05 6.69 -5.19
N GLY A 131 0.97 6.03 -5.57
CA GLY A 131 0.79 5.60 -6.94
C GLY A 131 -0.62 5.20 -7.28
N THR A 132 -0.84 4.96 -8.56
CA THR A 132 -2.10 4.48 -9.12
C THR A 132 -1.80 3.29 -10.02
N GLY A 133 -2.49 2.19 -9.80
CA GLY A 133 -2.32 0.98 -10.59
C GLY A 133 -3.64 0.37 -11.02
N THR A 134 -3.60 -0.42 -12.08
CA THR A 134 -4.74 -1.13 -12.63
C THR A 134 -4.49 -2.63 -12.58
N LEU A 135 -5.47 -3.36 -12.06
CA LEU A 135 -5.49 -4.81 -11.99
C LEU A 135 -6.69 -5.33 -12.79
N MET A 136 -6.59 -6.56 -13.27
CA MET A 136 -7.61 -7.15 -14.12
C MET A 136 -7.94 -8.58 -13.69
N VAL A 137 -9.24 -8.89 -13.65
CA VAL A 137 -9.76 -10.26 -13.53
C VAL A 137 -10.73 -10.48 -14.67
N ALA A 138 -10.42 -11.41 -15.55
CA ALA A 138 -11.30 -11.74 -16.67
C ALA A 138 -12.68 -12.18 -16.17
N LYS A 139 -13.73 -11.84 -16.91
CA LYS A 139 -15.12 -12.06 -16.48
C LYS A 139 -15.42 -13.48 -16.05
N ASN A 140 -14.89 -14.46 -16.78
CA ASN A 140 -15.06 -15.89 -16.52
C ASN A 140 -14.23 -16.41 -15.33
N LEU A 141 -13.31 -15.61 -14.79
CA LEU A 141 -12.50 -15.95 -13.63
C LEU A 141 -12.99 -15.29 -12.34
N GLN A 142 -13.93 -14.35 -12.46
CA GLN A 142 -14.49 -13.67 -11.31
C GLN A 142 -15.36 -14.62 -10.48
N ARG A 143 -15.02 -14.75 -9.20
CA ARG A 143 -15.70 -15.61 -8.24
C ARG A 143 -16.00 -14.85 -6.94
N PRO A 144 -16.87 -13.82 -6.99
CA PRO A 144 -17.14 -12.96 -5.83
C PRO A 144 -17.68 -13.74 -4.62
N GLU A 145 -18.26 -14.93 -4.82
CA GLU A 145 -18.71 -15.81 -3.75
C GLU A 145 -17.58 -16.36 -2.88
N PHE A 146 -16.34 -16.37 -3.39
CA PHE A 146 -15.14 -16.73 -2.64
C PHE A 146 -14.37 -15.52 -2.11
N GLY A 147 -14.82 -14.31 -2.42
CA GLY A 147 -14.27 -13.07 -1.89
C GLY A 147 -14.83 -12.74 -0.51
N ASP A 148 -14.78 -11.46 -0.18
CA ASP A 148 -15.36 -10.91 1.05
C ASP A 148 -16.59 -10.05 0.72
N PRO A 149 -17.81 -10.58 0.91
CA PRO A 149 -19.03 -9.85 0.56
C PRO A 149 -19.18 -8.52 1.31
N LYS A 150 -18.73 -8.46 2.56
CA LYS A 150 -18.76 -7.24 3.35
C LYS A 150 -17.81 -6.20 2.79
N PHE A 151 -16.59 -6.61 2.44
CA PHE A 151 -15.60 -5.74 1.81
C PHE A 151 -16.12 -5.17 0.48
N ALA A 152 -16.70 -6.00 -0.37
CA ALA A 152 -17.28 -5.57 -1.65
C ALA A 152 -18.43 -4.58 -1.46
N ALA A 153 -19.29 -4.81 -0.47
CA ALA A 153 -20.38 -3.90 -0.12
C ALA A 153 -19.87 -2.56 0.44
N ASP A 154 -18.88 -2.61 1.33
CA ASP A 154 -18.25 -1.42 1.92
C ASP A 154 -17.50 -0.60 0.85
N ALA A 155 -16.79 -1.24 -0.06
CA ALA A 155 -16.11 -0.58 -1.18
C ALA A 155 -17.12 0.12 -2.11
N LYS A 156 -18.25 -0.52 -2.39
CA LYS A 156 -19.34 0.06 -3.17
C LYS A 156 -19.98 1.27 -2.47
N ALA A 157 -20.27 1.13 -1.16
CA ALA A 157 -20.83 2.21 -0.35
C ALA A 157 -19.89 3.42 -0.27
N ALA A 158 -18.56 3.20 -0.27
CA ALA A 158 -17.54 4.24 -0.32
C ALA A 158 -17.36 4.88 -1.70
N GLY A 159 -18.15 4.50 -2.71
CA GLY A 159 -18.21 5.13 -4.03
C GLY A 159 -17.37 4.45 -5.11
N ALA A 160 -16.84 3.25 -4.86
CA ALA A 160 -16.28 2.44 -5.95
C ALA A 160 -17.39 2.00 -6.90
N LYS A 161 -17.14 2.12 -8.20
CA LYS A 161 -18.13 1.65 -9.18
C LYS A 161 -18.14 0.13 -9.22
N ALA A 162 -19.29 -0.46 -9.00
CA ALA A 162 -19.45 -1.90 -9.14
C ALA A 162 -19.33 -2.33 -10.61
N PHE A 163 -18.93 -3.56 -10.83
CA PHE A 163 -19.05 -4.18 -12.17
C PHE A 163 -20.50 -4.24 -12.60
N ALA A 164 -20.69 -3.89 -13.82
CA ALA A 164 -21.99 -4.05 -14.47
C ALA A 164 -22.20 -5.51 -14.88
#